data_8ea5a9fd64eb51f53701d87d6f2cb494
#
_entry.id   8ea5a9fd64eb51f53701d87d6f2cb494
#
_cell.length_a   1.000
_cell.length_b   1.000
_cell.length_c   1.000
_cell.angle_alpha   90.00
_cell.angle_beta   90.00
_cell.angle_gamma   90.00
#
_symmetry.space_group_name_H-M   'P 1'
#
loop_
_entity.id
_entity.type
_entity.pdbx_description
1 polymer ?
#
loop_
_entity_poly.entity_id
_entity_poly.type
_entity_poly.pdbx_seq_one_letter_code
_entity_poly.pdbx_strand_id
1 'polypeptide(L)'
;MSRMGGKQRSGSRSPCAFEDRADCETVLAGEAYLIRRIRTHAARQDWFAVAVDLGIVVIGVYLGIQASNWNQDRQDRNVASELRTQLISNLKANQDDLKARSKYYAQVQNHAVAALQAIEAPSPRLGEAFLVDAYQASQLWRRPFDRTAFDELQSSGLANKVGNVATRARISAYSVSVQGFDITGLHATDYREQLRRTMDLRTQKLIRAKCDDRMQRQPSGGEAPVLPDSCRLGMNGDDIQRAAARVKSIPELDKELTRLVIDIDQKQALFGRMLRDAAELQRSLEGRSGR
;
A
#
# COMPACT_ATOMS: atom_id res chain seq x y z
N MET A 1 47.76 -28.47 1.80
CA MET A 1 48.20 -29.58 0.95
C MET A 1 47.95 -29.17 -0.49
N SER A 2 48.98 -28.84 -1.09
CA SER A 2 49.73 -29.39 -2.27
C SER A 2 49.12 -28.92 -3.59
N ARG A 3 49.81 -27.97 -4.25
CA ARG A 3 50.78 -28.10 -5.36
C ARG A 3 50.10 -28.57 -6.66
N MET A 4 50.24 -28.00 -7.82
CA MET A 4 51.36 -27.55 -8.69
C MET A 4 50.71 -26.87 -9.90
N GLY A 5 51.14 -25.80 -10.54
CA GLY A 5 52.45 -25.60 -11.12
C GLY A 5 52.44 -26.04 -12.59
N GLY A 6 52.25 -25.10 -13.52
CA GLY A 6 52.30 -25.39 -14.92
C GLY A 6 52.49 -24.10 -15.76
N LYS A 7 53.74 -23.66 -15.87
CA LYS A 7 54.18 -22.52 -16.68
C LYS A 7 54.42 -23.04 -18.09
N GLN A 8 53.51 -22.78 -19.05
CA GLN A 8 53.77 -23.01 -20.48
C GLN A 8 54.41 -21.77 -21.10
N ARG A 9 55.65 -21.90 -21.46
CA ARG A 9 56.39 -20.98 -22.33
C ARG A 9 55.85 -21.14 -23.75
N SER A 10 55.25 -20.09 -24.31
CA SER A 10 54.99 -19.95 -25.73
C SER A 10 56.29 -19.56 -26.42
N GLY A 11 56.90 -20.51 -27.12
CA GLY A 11 58.02 -20.27 -28.01
C GLY A 11 57.52 -19.67 -29.32
N SER A 12 57.91 -18.43 -29.57
CA SER A 12 57.76 -17.82 -30.89
C SER A 12 58.58 -18.58 -31.90
N ARG A 13 57.97 -19.38 -32.78
CA ARG A 13 58.56 -19.92 -33.94
C ARG A 13 58.60 -18.84 -35.01
N SER A 14 59.79 -18.39 -35.37
CA SER A 14 60.00 -17.58 -36.55
C SER A 14 59.62 -18.38 -37.82
N PRO A 15 58.85 -17.78 -38.75
CA PRO A 15 58.32 -18.51 -39.93
C PRO A 15 59.29 -18.67 -41.09
N CYS A 16 60.58 -18.43 -40.92
CA CYS A 16 61.56 -18.56 -41.99
C CYS A 16 62.74 -19.43 -41.56
N ALA A 17 62.53 -20.74 -41.54
CA ALA A 17 63.65 -21.72 -41.51
C ALA A 17 63.38 -22.79 -42.58
N PHE A 18 64.20 -22.73 -43.60
CA PHE A 18 64.41 -23.72 -44.66
C PHE A 18 63.46 -23.66 -45.88
N GLU A 19 64.14 -23.45 -47.00
CA GLU A 19 63.77 -23.55 -48.42
C GLU A 19 63.13 -22.29 -49.04
N ASP A 20 63.92 -21.80 -50.05
CA ASP A 20 63.68 -20.75 -51.03
C ASP A 20 63.63 -19.27 -50.53
N ARG A 21 64.84 -18.66 -50.65
CA ARG A 21 65.07 -17.21 -50.50
C ARG A 21 64.24 -16.36 -51.49
N ALA A 22 63.81 -16.92 -52.61
CA ALA A 22 63.02 -16.20 -53.61
C ALA A 22 61.55 -15.99 -53.19
N ASP A 23 60.97 -16.94 -52.46
CA ASP A 23 59.57 -16.84 -52.02
C ASP A 23 59.41 -15.94 -50.81
N CYS A 24 60.41 -15.79 -49.96
CA CYS A 24 60.36 -14.92 -48.79
C CYS A 24 60.41 -13.41 -49.14
N GLU A 25 61.14 -13.04 -50.19
CA GLU A 25 61.19 -11.65 -50.68
C GLU A 25 59.89 -11.23 -51.38
N THR A 26 59.22 -12.14 -52.07
CA THR A 26 57.89 -11.83 -52.67
C THR A 26 56.76 -11.68 -51.67
N VAL A 27 56.76 -12.46 -50.58
CA VAL A 27 55.81 -12.35 -49.56
C VAL A 27 55.94 -11.05 -48.71
N LEU A 28 57.22 -10.71 -48.40
CA LEU A 28 57.54 -9.44 -47.72
C LEU A 28 57.29 -8.21 -48.57
N ALA A 29 57.52 -8.31 -49.89
CA ALA A 29 57.22 -7.25 -50.85
C ALA A 29 55.65 -7.06 -51.00
N GLY A 30 54.91 -8.15 -50.98
CA GLY A 30 53.46 -8.14 -51.04
C GLY A 30 52.80 -7.49 -49.79
N GLU A 31 53.32 -7.84 -48.63
CA GLU A 31 52.80 -7.20 -47.34
C GLU A 31 53.16 -5.71 -47.25
N ALA A 32 54.40 -5.35 -47.63
CA ALA A 32 54.85 -3.97 -47.69
C ALA A 32 54.06 -3.15 -48.73
N TYR A 33 53.69 -3.75 -49.86
CA TYR A 33 52.86 -3.11 -50.88
C TYR A 33 51.39 -2.89 -50.37
N LEU A 34 50.82 -3.87 -49.72
CA LEU A 34 49.46 -3.76 -49.14
C LEU A 34 49.42 -2.71 -48.03
N ILE A 35 50.37 -2.72 -47.11
CA ILE A 35 50.45 -1.72 -46.02
C ILE A 35 50.70 -0.32 -46.59
N ARG A 36 51.53 -0.19 -47.63
CA ARG A 36 51.80 1.09 -48.32
C ARG A 36 50.56 1.59 -49.07
N ARG A 37 49.79 0.70 -49.70
CA ARG A 37 48.50 1.04 -50.36
C ARG A 37 47.43 1.45 -49.39
N ILE A 38 47.33 0.79 -48.23
CA ILE A 38 46.41 1.16 -47.14
C ILE A 38 46.82 2.53 -46.58
N ARG A 39 48.12 2.79 -46.34
CA ARG A 39 48.60 4.10 -45.88
C ARG A 39 48.36 5.22 -46.88
N THR A 40 48.49 4.98 -48.17
CA THR A 40 48.22 6.01 -49.17
C THR A 40 46.73 6.29 -49.37
N HIS A 41 45.87 5.30 -49.17
CA HIS A 41 44.42 5.53 -49.12
C HIS A 41 44.02 6.22 -47.85
N ALA A 42 44.58 5.91 -46.70
CA ALA A 42 44.35 6.59 -45.44
C ALA A 42 44.85 8.05 -45.43
N ALA A 43 45.99 8.32 -46.13
CA ALA A 43 46.53 9.69 -46.23
C ALA A 43 45.79 10.59 -47.23
N ARG A 44 44.91 10.05 -48.08
CA ARG A 44 44.00 10.79 -48.98
C ARG A 44 42.58 10.88 -48.43
N GLN A 45 42.32 10.29 -47.30
CA GLN A 45 41.04 10.36 -46.67
C GLN A 45 40.87 11.79 -46.10
N ASP A 46 39.94 12.53 -46.68
CA ASP A 46 39.58 13.85 -46.20
C ASP A 46 39.07 13.69 -44.77
N TRP A 47 39.95 13.94 -43.79
CA TRP A 47 39.61 13.90 -42.36
C TRP A 47 38.39 14.79 -42.03
N PHE A 48 38.15 15.81 -42.87
CA PHE A 48 36.99 16.64 -42.79
C PHE A 48 35.71 15.87 -43.12
N ALA A 49 35.69 15.05 -44.18
CA ALA A 49 34.55 14.22 -44.54
C ALA A 49 34.24 13.20 -43.44
N VAL A 50 35.26 12.53 -42.88
CA VAL A 50 35.10 11.60 -41.75
C VAL A 50 34.57 12.29 -40.49
N ALA A 51 35.03 13.49 -40.19
CA ALA A 51 34.57 14.27 -39.07
C ALA A 51 33.09 14.72 -39.25
N VAL A 52 32.71 15.08 -40.49
CA VAL A 52 31.32 15.42 -40.82
C VAL A 52 30.40 14.20 -40.71
N ASP A 53 30.81 13.04 -41.24
CA ASP A 53 30.04 11.81 -41.16
C ASP A 53 29.86 11.36 -39.70
N LEU A 54 30.93 11.42 -38.89
CA LEU A 54 30.87 11.17 -37.46
C LEU A 54 29.91 12.17 -36.75
N GLY A 55 30.02 13.46 -37.11
CA GLY A 55 29.16 14.51 -36.60
C GLY A 55 27.67 14.24 -36.89
N ILE A 56 27.33 13.82 -38.09
CA ILE A 56 25.98 13.47 -38.50
C ILE A 56 25.44 12.31 -37.66
N VAL A 57 26.26 11.25 -37.47
CA VAL A 57 25.89 10.08 -36.69
C VAL A 57 25.64 10.48 -35.20
N VAL A 58 26.56 11.25 -34.61
CA VAL A 58 26.43 11.73 -33.21
C VAL A 58 25.19 12.57 -33.03
N ILE A 59 24.94 13.53 -33.95
CA ILE A 59 23.74 14.38 -33.91
C ILE A 59 22.48 13.52 -34.10
N GLY A 60 22.46 12.57 -35.02
CA GLY A 60 21.35 11.66 -35.26
C GLY A 60 20.99 10.83 -34.02
N VAL A 61 22.01 10.23 -33.38
CA VAL A 61 21.83 9.48 -32.15
C VAL A 61 21.34 10.41 -31.00
N TYR A 62 21.92 11.58 -30.85
CA TYR A 62 21.52 12.57 -29.85
C TYR A 62 20.05 12.99 -30.02
N LEU A 63 19.64 13.35 -31.24
CA LEU A 63 18.24 13.72 -31.54
C LEU A 63 17.29 12.54 -31.32
N GLY A 64 17.71 11.31 -31.68
CA GLY A 64 16.94 10.09 -31.40
C GLY A 64 16.69 9.88 -29.90
N ILE A 65 17.73 10.04 -29.07
CA ILE A 65 17.61 9.96 -27.60
C ILE A 65 16.71 11.07 -27.08
N GLN A 66 16.85 12.33 -27.55
CA GLN A 66 16.01 13.44 -27.11
C GLN A 66 14.53 13.23 -27.48
N ALA A 67 14.25 12.76 -28.68
CA ALA A 67 12.88 12.43 -29.10
C ALA A 67 12.29 11.29 -28.27
N SER A 68 13.09 10.26 -27.96
CA SER A 68 12.69 9.16 -27.06
C SER A 68 12.39 9.65 -25.65
N ASN A 69 13.28 10.46 -25.07
CA ASN A 69 13.10 11.04 -23.73
C ASN A 69 11.85 11.94 -23.65
N TRP A 70 11.61 12.77 -24.68
CA TRP A 70 10.44 13.61 -24.74
C TRP A 70 9.13 12.81 -24.82
N ASN A 71 9.11 11.75 -25.62
CA ASN A 71 7.97 10.85 -25.71
C ASN A 71 7.71 10.14 -24.37
N GLN A 72 8.77 9.64 -23.73
CA GLN A 72 8.69 9.03 -22.40
C GLN A 72 8.13 10.00 -21.36
N ASP A 73 8.66 11.24 -21.34
CA ASP A 73 8.17 12.28 -20.43
C ASP A 73 6.70 12.63 -20.65
N ARG A 74 6.23 12.57 -21.88
CA ARG A 74 4.81 12.80 -22.21
C ARG A 74 3.94 11.64 -21.69
N GLN A 75 4.38 10.39 -21.90
CA GLN A 75 3.69 9.22 -21.39
C GLN A 75 3.63 9.24 -19.86
N ASP A 76 4.74 9.50 -19.19
CA ASP A 76 4.82 9.58 -17.73
C ASP A 76 3.89 10.66 -17.17
N ARG A 77 3.76 11.82 -17.86
CA ARG A 77 2.81 12.87 -17.44
C ARG A 77 1.36 12.42 -17.57
N ASN A 78 1.01 11.68 -18.61
CA ASN A 78 -0.32 11.14 -18.79
C ASN A 78 -0.66 10.11 -17.68
N VAL A 79 0.24 9.16 -17.42
CA VAL A 79 0.09 8.18 -16.35
C VAL A 79 0.02 8.86 -14.98
N ALA A 80 0.87 9.86 -14.72
CA ALA A 80 0.83 10.62 -13.46
C ALA A 80 -0.50 11.40 -13.28
N SER A 81 -1.09 11.90 -14.38
CA SER A 81 -2.40 12.55 -14.34
C SER A 81 -3.53 11.57 -14.01
N GLU A 82 -3.46 10.36 -14.56
CA GLU A 82 -4.40 9.29 -14.26
C GLU A 82 -4.29 8.82 -12.81
N LEU A 83 -3.08 8.53 -12.35
CA LEU A 83 -2.80 8.18 -10.95
C LEU A 83 -3.29 9.24 -9.96
N ARG A 84 -3.15 10.52 -10.32
CA ARG A 84 -3.67 11.63 -9.51
C ARG A 84 -5.20 11.58 -9.41
N THR A 85 -5.89 11.30 -10.50
CA THR A 85 -7.36 11.16 -10.53
C THR A 85 -7.80 9.98 -9.68
N GLN A 86 -7.10 8.85 -9.80
CA GLN A 86 -7.33 7.66 -8.98
C GLN A 86 -7.10 7.94 -7.49
N LEU A 87 -6.02 8.65 -7.13
CA LEU A 87 -5.75 9.06 -5.74
C LEU A 87 -6.87 9.93 -5.17
N ILE A 88 -7.38 10.89 -5.94
CA ILE A 88 -8.51 11.74 -5.51
C ILE A 88 -9.76 10.90 -5.28
N SER A 89 -10.06 9.95 -6.17
CA SER A 89 -11.18 9.03 -6.02
C SER A 89 -11.02 8.13 -4.78
N ASN A 90 -9.84 7.56 -4.59
CA ASN A 90 -9.51 6.73 -3.44
C ASN A 90 -9.60 7.51 -2.12
N LEU A 91 -9.13 8.77 -2.09
CA LEU A 91 -9.26 9.64 -0.92
C LEU A 91 -10.73 9.93 -0.57
N LYS A 92 -11.60 10.15 -1.56
CA LYS A 92 -13.05 10.33 -1.33
C LYS A 92 -13.66 9.07 -0.73
N ALA A 93 -13.36 7.91 -1.28
CA ALA A 93 -13.83 6.62 -0.76
C ALA A 93 -13.34 6.38 0.68
N ASN A 94 -12.08 6.65 0.96
CA ASN A 94 -11.52 6.54 2.31
C ASN A 94 -12.14 7.53 3.30
N GLN A 95 -12.49 8.76 2.88
CA GLN A 95 -13.20 9.71 3.74
C GLN A 95 -14.60 9.21 4.10
N ASP A 96 -15.33 8.63 3.14
CA ASP A 96 -16.64 8.05 3.42
C ASP A 96 -16.53 6.82 4.33
N ASP A 97 -15.53 5.98 4.11
CA ASP A 97 -15.24 4.83 4.97
C ASP A 97 -14.88 5.27 6.41
N LEU A 98 -14.07 6.31 6.59
CA LEU A 98 -13.72 6.88 7.88
C LEU A 98 -14.95 7.43 8.63
N LYS A 99 -15.86 8.14 7.95
CA LYS A 99 -17.12 8.63 8.52
C LYS A 99 -18.02 7.46 8.95
N ALA A 100 -18.13 6.44 8.11
CA ALA A 100 -18.91 5.25 8.42
C ALA A 100 -18.33 4.47 9.61
N ARG A 101 -17.00 4.33 9.69
CA ARG A 101 -16.33 3.74 10.87
C ARG A 101 -16.57 4.54 12.13
N SER A 102 -16.46 5.87 12.04
CA SER A 102 -16.75 6.74 13.18
C SER A 102 -18.17 6.52 13.70
N LYS A 103 -19.17 6.47 12.81
CA LYS A 103 -20.55 6.17 13.18
C LYS A 103 -20.72 4.78 13.79
N TYR A 104 -20.12 3.76 13.17
CA TYR A 104 -20.18 2.38 13.65
C TYR A 104 -19.58 2.23 15.06
N TYR A 105 -18.37 2.77 15.26
CA TYR A 105 -17.74 2.70 16.59
C TYR A 105 -18.40 3.57 17.64
N ALA A 106 -19.11 4.63 17.27
CA ALA A 106 -19.97 5.35 18.20
C ALA A 106 -21.14 4.47 18.69
N GLN A 107 -21.75 3.67 17.81
CA GLN A 107 -22.77 2.69 18.20
C GLN A 107 -22.19 1.61 19.11
N VAL A 108 -21.01 1.05 18.77
CA VAL A 108 -20.31 0.07 19.62
C VAL A 108 -20.01 0.64 21.00
N GLN A 109 -19.59 1.90 21.09
CA GLN A 109 -19.32 2.60 22.34
C GLN A 109 -20.59 2.81 23.16
N ASN A 110 -21.68 3.20 22.54
CA ASN A 110 -22.96 3.36 23.23
C ASN A 110 -23.43 2.04 23.87
N HIS A 111 -23.27 0.91 23.18
CA HIS A 111 -23.54 -0.41 23.71
C HIS A 111 -22.59 -0.78 24.86
N ALA A 112 -21.32 -0.42 24.78
CA ALA A 112 -20.35 -0.67 25.86
C ALA A 112 -20.73 0.13 27.12
N VAL A 113 -21.07 1.40 26.95
CA VAL A 113 -21.56 2.28 28.05
C VAL A 113 -22.86 1.76 28.67
N ALA A 114 -23.81 1.31 27.83
CA ALA A 114 -25.07 0.74 28.33
C ALA A 114 -24.85 -0.55 29.12
N ALA A 115 -23.96 -1.44 28.62
CA ALA A 115 -23.59 -2.67 29.34
C ALA A 115 -22.90 -2.35 30.68
N LEU A 116 -22.00 -1.37 30.72
CA LEU A 116 -21.31 -0.93 31.93
C LEU A 116 -22.31 -0.37 32.97
N GLN A 117 -23.18 0.53 32.54
CA GLN A 117 -24.23 1.10 33.39
C GLN A 117 -25.18 0.02 33.98
N ALA A 118 -25.50 -1.01 33.18
CA ALA A 118 -26.32 -2.12 33.65
C ALA A 118 -25.63 -2.94 34.76
N ILE A 119 -24.32 -3.04 34.74
CA ILE A 119 -23.53 -3.74 35.77
C ILE A 119 -23.37 -2.91 37.04
N GLU A 120 -23.15 -1.62 36.90
CA GLU A 120 -22.87 -0.69 37.99
C GLU A 120 -24.13 -0.23 38.73
N ALA A 121 -25.32 -0.48 38.19
CA ALA A 121 -26.58 -0.10 38.83
C ALA A 121 -26.71 -0.68 40.24
N PRO A 122 -27.25 0.07 41.21
CA PRO A 122 -27.41 -0.40 42.59
C PRO A 122 -28.22 -1.70 42.72
N SER A 123 -29.12 -1.95 41.78
CA SER A 123 -29.87 -3.20 41.66
C SER A 123 -29.76 -3.73 40.22
N PRO A 124 -28.68 -4.39 39.85
CA PRO A 124 -28.47 -4.86 38.50
C PRO A 124 -29.59 -5.79 38.03
N ARG A 125 -30.43 -5.34 37.11
CA ARG A 125 -31.40 -6.19 36.39
C ARG A 125 -30.80 -6.52 35.03
N LEU A 126 -29.92 -7.52 35.03
CA LEU A 126 -29.21 -7.94 33.81
C LEU A 126 -30.18 -8.75 32.94
N GLY A 127 -30.93 -8.03 32.09
CA GLY A 127 -31.92 -8.58 31.17
C GLY A 127 -31.41 -8.82 29.76
N GLU A 128 -32.35 -9.00 28.85
CA GLU A 128 -32.09 -9.20 27.42
C GLU A 128 -31.29 -8.06 26.82
N ALA A 129 -31.60 -6.80 27.16
CA ALA A 129 -30.88 -5.63 26.69
C ALA A 129 -29.39 -5.68 27.05
N PHE A 130 -29.04 -6.06 28.30
CA PHE A 130 -27.66 -6.23 28.72
C PHE A 130 -26.91 -7.25 27.84
N LEU A 131 -27.56 -8.37 27.51
CA LEU A 131 -26.93 -9.40 26.65
C LEU A 131 -26.64 -8.88 25.23
N VAL A 132 -27.58 -8.11 24.66
CA VAL A 132 -27.44 -7.46 23.38
C VAL A 132 -26.32 -6.42 23.44
N ASP A 133 -26.34 -5.54 24.45
CA ASP A 133 -25.37 -4.48 24.63
C ASP A 133 -23.96 -5.04 24.82
N ALA A 134 -23.80 -6.03 25.69
CA ALA A 134 -22.51 -6.71 25.85
C ALA A 134 -22.00 -7.35 24.56
N TYR A 135 -22.90 -7.97 23.78
CA TYR A 135 -22.51 -8.56 22.51
C TYR A 135 -22.16 -7.52 21.47
N GLN A 136 -22.96 -6.46 21.29
CA GLN A 136 -22.71 -5.39 20.33
C GLN A 136 -21.47 -4.55 20.69
N ALA A 137 -21.19 -4.35 21.97
CA ALA A 137 -19.93 -3.77 22.43
C ALA A 137 -18.70 -4.56 21.96
N SER A 138 -18.83 -5.86 21.70
CA SER A 138 -17.76 -6.70 21.21
C SER A 138 -17.60 -6.70 19.67
N GLN A 139 -18.36 -5.88 18.95
CA GLN A 139 -18.27 -5.85 17.48
C GLN A 139 -17.00 -5.14 17.00
N LEU A 140 -16.53 -5.58 15.85
CA LEU A 140 -15.28 -5.10 15.28
C LEU A 140 -15.38 -5.06 13.74
N TRP A 141 -15.13 -3.91 13.16
CA TRP A 141 -15.05 -3.76 11.71
C TRP A 141 -13.65 -4.10 11.21
N ARG A 142 -13.50 -5.26 10.54
CA ARG A 142 -12.19 -5.85 10.16
C ARG A 142 -11.74 -5.55 8.71
N ARG A 143 -12.47 -4.75 7.96
CA ARG A 143 -12.07 -4.42 6.59
C ARG A 143 -10.92 -3.40 6.62
N PRO A 144 -9.80 -3.64 5.93
CA PRO A 144 -8.73 -2.65 5.77
C PRO A 144 -9.21 -1.48 4.90
N PHE A 145 -8.47 -0.37 4.94
CA PHE A 145 -8.69 0.73 4.01
C PHE A 145 -8.25 0.37 2.59
N ASP A 146 -8.89 1.00 1.60
CA ASP A 146 -8.42 0.90 0.21
C ASP A 146 -7.14 1.72 0.03
N ARG A 147 -6.07 1.07 -0.38
CA ARG A 147 -4.74 1.64 -0.61
C ARG A 147 -4.28 1.50 -2.06
N THR A 148 -5.10 0.96 -2.94
CA THR A 148 -4.71 0.57 -4.30
C THR A 148 -4.02 1.71 -5.05
N ALA A 149 -4.58 2.92 -5.05
CA ALA A 149 -3.99 4.06 -5.74
C ALA A 149 -2.66 4.54 -5.12
N PHE A 150 -2.49 4.38 -3.80
CA PHE A 150 -1.23 4.72 -3.11
C PHE A 150 -0.13 3.73 -3.44
N ASP A 151 -0.44 2.45 -3.43
CA ASP A 151 0.50 1.36 -3.71
C ASP A 151 0.91 1.40 -5.20
N GLU A 152 -0.01 1.69 -6.11
CA GLU A 152 0.27 1.90 -7.53
C GLU A 152 1.17 3.13 -7.77
N LEU A 153 0.90 4.25 -7.11
CA LEU A 153 1.77 5.42 -7.19
C LEU A 153 3.19 5.12 -6.70
N GLN A 154 3.31 4.37 -5.62
CA GLN A 154 4.61 4.00 -5.07
C GLN A 154 5.39 3.08 -6.02
N SER A 155 4.72 2.10 -6.63
CA SER A 155 5.34 1.14 -7.55
C SER A 155 5.69 1.76 -8.91
N SER A 156 4.94 2.76 -9.37
CA SER A 156 5.18 3.42 -10.66
C SER A 156 6.45 4.28 -10.71
N GLY A 157 6.98 4.71 -9.55
CA GLY A 157 8.08 5.68 -9.48
C GLY A 157 7.73 7.11 -9.92
N LEU A 158 6.46 7.39 -10.25
CA LEU A 158 6.00 8.68 -10.79
C LEU A 158 5.55 9.68 -9.73
N ALA A 159 5.81 9.43 -8.46
CA ALA A 159 5.41 10.31 -7.36
C ALA A 159 5.88 11.78 -7.54
N ASN A 160 7.05 11.97 -8.18
CA ASN A 160 7.60 13.29 -8.49
C ASN A 160 6.80 14.08 -9.56
N LYS A 161 6.00 13.38 -10.37
CA LYS A 161 5.16 13.97 -11.43
C LYS A 161 3.72 14.23 -10.95
N VAL A 162 3.27 13.56 -9.87
CA VAL A 162 1.91 13.72 -9.32
C VAL A 162 1.76 15.00 -8.50
N GLY A 163 2.79 15.42 -7.76
CA GLY A 163 2.71 16.62 -6.92
C GLY A 163 4.06 17.28 -6.63
N ASN A 164 4.01 18.47 -6.02
CA ASN A 164 5.20 19.12 -5.48
C ASN A 164 5.70 18.41 -4.22
N VAL A 165 6.84 18.84 -3.66
CA VAL A 165 7.47 18.23 -2.49
C VAL A 165 6.50 18.14 -1.30
N ALA A 166 5.74 19.20 -1.03
CA ALA A 166 4.78 19.24 0.06
C ALA A 166 3.61 18.24 -0.15
N THR A 167 3.09 18.15 -1.39
CA THR A 167 2.05 17.18 -1.73
C THR A 167 2.54 15.74 -1.57
N ARG A 168 3.77 15.45 -2.02
CA ARG A 168 4.36 14.11 -1.85
C ARG A 168 4.55 13.73 -0.37
N ALA A 169 4.99 14.68 0.45
CA ALA A 169 5.11 14.46 1.90
C ALA A 169 3.75 14.12 2.54
N ARG A 170 2.67 14.82 2.13
CA ARG A 170 1.31 14.51 2.58
C ARG A 170 0.82 13.14 2.11
N ILE A 171 1.10 12.76 0.85
CA ILE A 171 0.77 11.42 0.32
C ILE A 171 1.43 10.35 1.20
N SER A 172 2.72 10.49 1.48
CA SER A 172 3.46 9.55 2.31
C SER A 172 2.93 9.50 3.74
N ALA A 173 2.69 10.65 4.38
CA ALA A 173 2.17 10.73 5.74
C ALA A 173 0.78 10.07 5.85
N TYR A 174 -0.12 10.34 4.91
CA TYR A 174 -1.44 9.73 4.89
C TYR A 174 -1.37 8.22 4.67
N SER A 175 -0.55 7.75 3.73
CA SER A 175 -0.34 6.31 3.49
C SER A 175 0.18 5.58 4.73
N VAL A 176 1.12 6.18 5.48
CA VAL A 176 1.62 5.64 6.75
C VAL A 176 0.52 5.59 7.81
N SER A 177 -0.33 6.63 7.90
CA SER A 177 -1.44 6.65 8.86
C SER A 177 -2.46 5.55 8.60
N VAL A 178 -2.81 5.33 7.32
CA VAL A 178 -3.71 4.25 6.90
C VAL A 178 -3.12 2.88 7.23
N GLN A 179 -1.85 2.66 6.89
CA GLN A 179 -1.15 1.41 7.18
C GLN A 179 -1.03 1.16 8.70
N GLY A 180 -0.72 2.18 9.46
CA GLY A 180 -0.64 2.10 10.92
C GLY A 180 -1.97 1.71 11.55
N PHE A 181 -3.09 2.25 11.05
CA PHE A 181 -4.41 1.84 11.49
C PHE A 181 -4.71 0.37 11.14
N ASP A 182 -4.40 -0.08 9.94
CA ASP A 182 -4.64 -1.47 9.53
C ASP A 182 -3.88 -2.47 10.42
N ILE A 183 -2.69 -2.10 10.88
CA ILE A 183 -1.90 -2.92 11.81
C ILE A 183 -2.51 -2.94 13.21
N THR A 184 -2.93 -1.79 13.74
CA THR A 184 -3.31 -1.65 15.16
C THR A 184 -4.83 -1.68 15.39
N GLY A 185 -5.60 -1.11 14.47
CA GLY A 185 -7.04 -0.90 14.62
C GLY A 185 -7.91 -2.13 14.34
N LEU A 186 -7.35 -3.16 13.71
CA LEU A 186 -8.07 -4.38 13.34
C LEU A 186 -7.91 -5.54 14.33
N HIS A 187 -7.13 -5.36 15.39
CA HIS A 187 -6.96 -6.37 16.44
C HIS A 187 -8.24 -6.56 17.27
N ALA A 188 -8.49 -7.81 17.63
CA ALA A 188 -9.54 -8.12 18.61
C ALA A 188 -9.14 -7.58 19.99
N THR A 189 -10.12 -7.03 20.73
CA THR A 189 -9.93 -6.60 22.12
C THR A 189 -10.00 -7.81 23.06
N ASP A 190 -9.34 -7.73 24.20
CA ASP A 190 -9.43 -8.74 25.26
C ASP A 190 -10.88 -8.95 25.71
N TYR A 191 -11.64 -7.85 25.83
CA TYR A 191 -13.08 -7.88 26.08
C TYR A 191 -13.84 -8.77 25.09
N ARG A 192 -13.60 -8.58 23.78
CA ARG A 192 -14.26 -9.39 22.75
C ARG A 192 -13.94 -10.88 22.90
N GLU A 193 -12.70 -11.20 23.15
CA GLU A 193 -12.26 -12.60 23.26
C GLU A 193 -12.86 -13.27 24.50
N GLN A 194 -12.84 -12.59 25.63
CA GLN A 194 -13.41 -13.09 26.87
C GLN A 194 -14.94 -13.26 26.75
N LEU A 195 -15.64 -12.25 26.23
CA LEU A 195 -17.08 -12.31 26.04
C LEU A 195 -17.48 -13.47 25.12
N ARG A 196 -16.81 -13.60 23.96
CA ARG A 196 -17.13 -14.63 22.95
C ARG A 196 -16.87 -16.05 23.45
N ARG A 197 -15.92 -16.22 24.38
CA ARG A 197 -15.68 -17.52 25.04
C ARG A 197 -16.70 -17.83 26.14
N THR A 198 -17.17 -16.82 26.85
CA THR A 198 -18.02 -16.97 28.03
C THR A 198 -19.52 -17.05 27.70
N MET A 199 -19.97 -16.21 26.75
CA MET A 199 -21.37 -16.22 26.30
C MET A 199 -21.68 -17.50 25.55
N ASP A 200 -22.78 -18.18 25.94
CA ASP A 200 -23.13 -19.46 25.32
C ASP A 200 -23.48 -19.32 23.83
N LEU A 201 -23.25 -20.42 23.09
CA LEU A 201 -23.40 -20.46 21.63
C LEU A 201 -24.82 -20.14 21.17
N ARG A 202 -25.87 -20.58 21.93
CA ARG A 202 -27.27 -20.33 21.56
C ARG A 202 -27.58 -18.85 21.61
N THR A 203 -27.17 -18.16 22.67
CA THR A 203 -27.35 -16.71 22.83
C THR A 203 -26.60 -15.95 21.72
N GLN A 204 -25.34 -16.29 21.43
CA GLN A 204 -24.58 -15.65 20.37
C GLN A 204 -25.25 -15.84 18.99
N LYS A 205 -25.70 -17.06 18.67
CA LYS A 205 -26.40 -17.33 17.41
C LYS A 205 -27.71 -16.54 17.29
N LEU A 206 -28.45 -16.43 18.39
CA LEU A 206 -29.71 -15.71 18.43
C LEU A 206 -29.50 -14.20 18.23
N ILE A 207 -28.49 -13.62 18.88
CA ILE A 207 -28.14 -12.19 18.68
C ILE A 207 -27.72 -11.98 17.23
N ARG A 208 -26.86 -12.81 16.65
CA ARG A 208 -26.48 -12.71 15.25
C ARG A 208 -27.65 -12.83 14.29
N ALA A 209 -28.58 -13.74 14.54
CA ALA A 209 -29.73 -13.93 13.67
C ALA A 209 -30.72 -12.75 13.68
N LYS A 210 -30.85 -12.05 14.81
CA LYS A 210 -31.88 -11.00 14.99
C LYS A 210 -31.31 -9.58 15.02
N CYS A 211 -30.04 -9.43 15.46
CA CYS A 211 -29.43 -8.17 15.80
C CYS A 211 -28.08 -7.96 15.10
N ASP A 212 -27.79 -8.70 14.03
CA ASP A 212 -26.53 -8.54 13.29
C ASP A 212 -26.47 -7.17 12.61
N ASP A 213 -25.25 -6.74 12.32
CA ASP A 213 -25.03 -5.51 11.56
C ASP A 213 -25.60 -5.65 10.13
N ARG A 214 -26.16 -4.54 9.65
CA ARG A 214 -26.72 -4.44 8.29
C ARG A 214 -25.78 -3.66 7.42
N MET A 215 -25.52 -4.17 6.20
CA MET A 215 -24.71 -3.44 5.24
C MET A 215 -25.52 -2.30 4.62
N GLN A 216 -25.00 -1.07 4.73
CA GLN A 216 -25.58 0.15 4.17
C GLN A 216 -24.67 0.70 3.09
N ARG A 217 -25.24 1.02 1.91
CA ARG A 217 -24.50 1.63 0.80
C ARG A 217 -24.00 3.02 1.16
N GLN A 218 -22.75 3.30 0.83
CA GLN A 218 -22.08 4.58 1.02
C GLN A 218 -22.16 5.45 -0.24
N PRO A 219 -22.04 6.78 -0.14
CA PRO A 219 -22.05 7.68 -1.31
C PRO A 219 -20.98 7.36 -2.35
N SER A 220 -19.81 6.89 -1.92
CA SER A 220 -18.71 6.46 -2.79
C SER A 220 -18.93 5.10 -3.47
N GLY A 221 -20.08 4.44 -3.25
CA GLY A 221 -20.42 3.14 -3.84
C GLY A 221 -20.02 1.92 -3.02
N GLY A 222 -19.24 2.09 -1.94
CA GLY A 222 -18.91 1.01 -1.00
C GLY A 222 -20.07 0.68 -0.06
N GLU A 223 -19.88 -0.33 0.79
CA GLU A 223 -20.83 -0.72 1.83
C GLU A 223 -20.18 -0.65 3.22
N ALA A 224 -20.96 -0.25 4.22
CA ALA A 224 -20.54 -0.15 5.60
C ALA A 224 -21.52 -0.85 6.54
N PRO A 225 -21.05 -1.56 7.57
CA PRO A 225 -21.92 -2.12 8.58
C PRO A 225 -22.51 -1.03 9.47
N VAL A 226 -23.75 -1.24 9.87
CA VAL A 226 -24.47 -0.39 10.83
C VAL A 226 -25.19 -1.31 11.81
N LEU A 227 -24.99 -1.08 13.12
CA LEU A 227 -25.70 -1.84 14.14
C LEU A 227 -27.17 -1.39 14.19
N PRO A 228 -28.10 -2.31 14.50
CA PRO A 228 -29.50 -1.94 14.68
C PRO A 228 -29.67 -1.08 15.96
N ASP A 229 -30.48 -0.04 15.87
CA ASP A 229 -30.76 0.87 17.02
C ASP A 229 -31.47 0.18 18.16
N SER A 230 -32.23 -0.87 17.89
CA SER A 230 -32.94 -1.67 18.89
C SER A 230 -33.05 -3.12 18.41
N CYS A 231 -32.98 -4.04 19.34
CA CYS A 231 -33.12 -5.46 19.06
C CYS A 231 -33.79 -6.19 20.21
N ARG A 232 -34.66 -7.17 19.89
CA ARG A 232 -35.29 -8.07 20.86
C ARG A 232 -35.01 -9.51 20.46
N LEU A 233 -34.51 -10.28 21.41
CA LEU A 233 -34.18 -11.70 21.19
C LEU A 233 -35.41 -12.58 21.37
N GLY A 234 -36.31 -12.23 22.26
CA GLY A 234 -37.49 -13.00 22.61
C GLY A 234 -37.11 -14.29 23.36
N MET A 235 -36.11 -14.22 24.21
CA MET A 235 -35.71 -15.32 25.11
C MET A 235 -36.66 -15.43 26.28
N ASN A 236 -36.81 -16.64 26.85
CA ASN A 236 -37.51 -16.78 28.11
C ASN A 236 -36.68 -16.25 29.31
N GLY A 237 -37.34 -15.90 30.41
CA GLY A 237 -36.70 -15.25 31.56
C GLY A 237 -35.55 -16.07 32.16
N ASP A 238 -35.69 -17.37 32.26
CA ASP A 238 -34.66 -18.25 32.84
C ASP A 238 -33.41 -18.35 31.96
N ASP A 239 -33.61 -18.41 30.65
CA ASP A 239 -32.48 -18.41 29.70
C ASP A 239 -31.72 -17.06 29.73
N ILE A 240 -32.46 -15.93 29.84
CA ILE A 240 -31.88 -14.59 30.02
C ILE A 240 -31.02 -14.57 31.27
N GLN A 241 -31.58 -14.99 32.41
CA GLN A 241 -30.88 -14.94 33.71
C GLN A 241 -29.60 -15.81 33.67
N ARG A 242 -29.67 -17.02 33.11
CA ARG A 242 -28.52 -17.91 32.99
C ARG A 242 -27.41 -17.30 32.05
N ALA A 243 -27.81 -16.76 30.93
CA ALA A 243 -26.86 -16.13 29.99
C ALA A 243 -26.25 -14.86 30.63
N ALA A 244 -27.04 -14.02 31.28
CA ALA A 244 -26.55 -12.81 31.93
C ALA A 244 -25.60 -13.13 33.11
N ALA A 245 -25.91 -14.15 33.91
CA ALA A 245 -25.04 -14.58 34.99
C ALA A 245 -23.67 -15.07 34.46
N ARG A 246 -23.65 -15.77 33.34
CA ARG A 246 -22.39 -16.17 32.68
C ARG A 246 -21.57 -14.97 32.20
N VAL A 247 -22.20 -14.00 31.54
CA VAL A 247 -21.51 -12.77 31.08
C VAL A 247 -20.98 -11.99 32.29
N LYS A 248 -21.79 -11.85 33.36
CA LYS A 248 -21.36 -11.18 34.58
C LYS A 248 -20.18 -11.87 35.28
N SER A 249 -20.01 -13.18 35.10
CA SER A 249 -18.90 -13.94 35.70
C SER A 249 -17.55 -13.70 35.00
N ILE A 250 -17.50 -12.90 33.94
CA ILE A 250 -16.24 -12.50 33.31
C ILE A 250 -15.42 -11.69 34.32
N PRO A 251 -14.18 -12.08 34.62
CA PRO A 251 -13.33 -11.35 35.54
C PRO A 251 -13.15 -9.88 35.09
N GLU A 252 -13.29 -8.94 36.04
CA GLU A 252 -13.08 -7.51 35.80
C GLU A 252 -13.85 -6.93 34.61
N LEU A 253 -15.06 -7.43 34.35
CA LEU A 253 -15.89 -7.05 33.20
C LEU A 253 -16.11 -5.54 33.11
N ASP A 254 -16.30 -4.88 34.24
CA ASP A 254 -16.43 -3.42 34.37
C ASP A 254 -15.17 -2.68 33.89
N LYS A 255 -13.99 -3.16 34.27
CA LYS A 255 -12.73 -2.58 33.85
C LYS A 255 -12.46 -2.81 32.36
N GLU A 256 -12.79 -4.01 31.86
CA GLU A 256 -12.65 -4.31 30.43
C GLU A 256 -13.59 -3.47 29.57
N LEU A 257 -14.82 -3.24 30.00
CA LEU A 257 -15.74 -2.34 29.32
C LEU A 257 -15.26 -0.88 29.38
N THR A 258 -14.79 -0.43 30.55
CA THR A 258 -14.21 0.92 30.71
C THR A 258 -13.02 1.11 29.76
N ARG A 259 -12.09 0.15 29.71
CA ARG A 259 -10.96 0.17 28.78
C ARG A 259 -11.42 0.24 27.34
N LEU A 260 -12.40 -0.59 26.96
CA LEU A 260 -12.96 -0.60 25.61
C LEU A 260 -13.52 0.78 25.21
N VAL A 261 -14.28 1.46 26.11
CA VAL A 261 -14.81 2.81 25.86
C VAL A 261 -13.68 3.79 25.55
N ILE A 262 -12.62 3.78 26.38
CA ILE A 262 -11.46 4.67 26.17
C ILE A 262 -10.67 4.34 24.89
N ASP A 263 -10.51 3.07 24.57
CA ASP A 263 -9.86 2.63 23.31
C ASP A 263 -10.66 3.11 22.09
N ILE A 264 -12.00 3.12 22.18
CA ILE A 264 -12.86 3.65 21.12
C ILE A 264 -12.72 5.19 21.02
N ASP A 265 -12.63 5.92 22.12
CA ASP A 265 -12.39 7.37 22.11
C ASP A 265 -11.07 7.71 21.38
N GLN A 266 -9.99 6.97 21.66
CA GLN A 266 -8.72 7.14 20.96
C GLN A 266 -8.86 6.83 19.47
N LYS A 267 -9.59 5.79 19.11
CA LYS A 267 -9.90 5.41 17.73
C LYS A 267 -10.70 6.50 17.01
N GLN A 268 -11.68 7.09 17.65
CA GLN A 268 -12.46 8.22 17.13
C GLN A 268 -11.58 9.45 16.87
N ALA A 269 -10.70 9.78 17.80
CA ALA A 269 -9.73 10.87 17.64
C ALA A 269 -8.79 10.64 16.45
N LEU A 270 -8.37 9.38 16.24
CA LEU A 270 -7.55 8.99 15.06
C LEU A 270 -8.33 9.16 13.76
N PHE A 271 -9.59 8.69 13.69
CA PHE A 271 -10.43 8.89 12.51
C PHE A 271 -10.62 10.37 12.17
N GLY A 272 -10.82 11.22 13.18
CA GLY A 272 -10.90 12.67 12.99
C GLY A 272 -9.62 13.28 12.40
N ARG A 273 -8.44 12.82 12.82
CA ARG A 273 -7.18 13.26 12.23
C ARG A 273 -7.05 12.77 10.78
N MET A 274 -7.26 11.50 10.52
CA MET A 274 -7.16 10.92 9.18
C MET A 274 -8.14 11.57 8.19
N LEU A 275 -9.35 11.95 8.63
CA LEU A 275 -10.32 12.68 7.80
C LEU A 275 -9.80 14.07 7.39
N ARG A 276 -9.19 14.80 8.33
CA ARG A 276 -8.59 16.11 8.02
C ARG A 276 -7.42 15.97 7.05
N ASP A 277 -6.54 15.00 7.31
CA ASP A 277 -5.36 14.76 6.47
C ASP A 277 -5.77 14.34 5.04
N ALA A 278 -6.79 13.48 4.90
CA ALA A 278 -7.35 13.09 3.61
C ALA A 278 -7.95 14.29 2.86
N ALA A 279 -8.71 15.15 3.56
CA ALA A 279 -9.31 16.35 2.95
C ALA A 279 -8.26 17.38 2.53
N GLU A 280 -7.20 17.57 3.32
CA GLU A 280 -6.08 18.45 2.97
C GLU A 280 -5.29 17.93 1.78
N LEU A 281 -4.98 16.63 1.76
CA LEU A 281 -4.31 15.99 0.65
C LEU A 281 -5.15 16.08 -0.63
N GLN A 282 -6.44 15.80 -0.56
CA GLN A 282 -7.36 15.94 -1.69
C GLN A 282 -7.33 17.35 -2.27
N ARG A 283 -7.47 18.39 -1.45
CA ARG A 283 -7.38 19.80 -1.87
C ARG A 283 -6.02 20.12 -2.52
N SER A 284 -4.93 19.62 -1.97
CA SER A 284 -3.59 19.79 -2.53
C SER A 284 -3.44 19.13 -3.92
N LEU A 285 -4.08 17.98 -4.12
CA LEU A 285 -4.14 17.33 -5.43
C LEU A 285 -5.05 18.07 -6.41
N GLU A 286 -6.24 18.53 -5.99
CA GLU A 286 -7.19 19.26 -6.84
C GLU A 286 -6.70 20.65 -7.25
N GLY A 287 -6.03 21.38 -6.39
CA GLY A 287 -5.52 22.73 -6.66
C GLY A 287 -4.51 22.85 -7.81
N ARG A 288 -4.06 21.74 -8.37
CA ARG A 288 -3.18 21.68 -9.55
C ARG A 288 -3.92 21.47 -10.87
N SER A 289 -5.23 21.22 -10.84
CA SER A 289 -6.05 21.02 -12.05
C SER A 289 -6.38 22.29 -12.83
N GLY A 290 -6.02 23.47 -12.32
CA GLY A 290 -6.41 24.77 -12.87
C GLY A 290 -5.27 25.65 -13.41
N ARG A 291 -4.08 25.09 -13.74
CA ARG A 291 -3.02 25.84 -14.40
C ARG A 291 -2.52 25.16 -15.66
#